data_6b1eac50d8491c98840b08d4c16ea025
#
_entry.id   6b1eac50d8491c98840b08d4c16ea025
#
_cell.length_a   1.000
_cell.length_b   1.000
_cell.length_c   1.000
_cell.angle_alpha   90.00
_cell.angle_beta   90.00
_cell.angle_gamma   90.00
#
_symmetry.space_group_name_H-M   'P 1'
#
loop_
_entity.id
_entity.type
_entity.pdbx_description
1 polymer ?
#
loop_
_entity_poly.entity_id
_entity_poly.type
_entity_poly.pdbx_seq_one_letter_code
_entity_poly.pdbx_strand_id
1 'polypeptide(L)'
;MAGQAVIELENVWAGYESDRVLEAVNFRMDAGDYVGLIGPNGGGKTTLIKVILGLIKPERGSVRVMGVSPEKGRQFIGYVPQILQTDKDFPIKVWDVVSMGRLKPSLLRNLFLKDEDKLIVERSLRQMDILDLAKKPINELSGGQRQRVTIAR
;
A
#
# COMPACT_ATOMS: atom_id res chain seq x y z
N MET A 1 -4.77 -25.53 15.29
CA MET A 1 -3.46 -24.85 15.49
C MET A 1 -3.70 -23.38 15.25
N ALA A 2 -3.34 -22.49 16.19
CA ALA A 2 -3.46 -21.06 15.98
C ALA A 2 -2.52 -20.69 14.81
N GLY A 3 -3.05 -20.01 13.78
CA GLY A 3 -2.27 -19.55 12.62
C GLY A 3 -1.20 -18.55 13.06
N GLN A 4 -0.18 -18.38 12.23
CA GLN A 4 0.83 -17.37 12.47
C GLN A 4 0.20 -16.00 12.23
N ALA A 5 0.13 -15.16 13.27
CA ALA A 5 -0.38 -13.81 13.17
C ALA A 5 0.47 -12.96 12.22
N VAL A 6 -0.18 -12.36 11.23
CA VAL A 6 0.46 -11.44 10.27
C VAL A 6 0.20 -9.98 10.64
N ILE A 7 -0.92 -9.69 11.31
CA ILE A 7 -1.24 -8.36 11.83
C ILE A 7 -1.82 -8.54 13.24
N GLU A 8 -1.33 -7.78 14.22
CA GLU A 8 -1.83 -7.75 15.58
C GLU A 8 -1.91 -6.32 16.07
N LEU A 9 -3.07 -5.97 16.63
CA LEU A 9 -3.33 -4.72 17.33
C LEU A 9 -3.84 -5.05 18.73
N GLU A 10 -3.23 -4.46 19.76
CA GLU A 10 -3.59 -4.65 21.14
C GLU A 10 -3.89 -3.30 21.79
N ASN A 11 -5.14 -3.09 22.18
CA ASN A 11 -5.62 -1.88 22.86
C ASN A 11 -5.15 -0.58 22.18
N VAL A 12 -5.29 -0.50 20.85
CA VAL A 12 -4.76 0.59 20.04
C VAL A 12 -5.67 1.80 20.07
N TRP A 13 -5.09 2.94 20.39
CA TRP A 13 -5.70 4.27 20.35
C TRP A 13 -4.92 5.13 19.35
N ALA A 14 -5.61 5.74 18.39
CA ALA A 14 -4.96 6.55 17.38
C ALA A 14 -5.93 7.58 16.78
N GLY A 15 -5.37 8.69 16.28
CA GLY A 15 -6.13 9.76 15.66
C GLY A 15 -5.24 10.77 14.94
N TYR A 16 -5.80 11.95 14.73
CA TYR A 16 -5.13 13.09 14.10
C TYR A 16 -5.19 14.29 15.07
N GLU A 17 -4.04 14.84 15.41
CA GLU A 17 -3.94 16.00 16.33
C GLU A 17 -4.78 15.84 17.61
N SER A 18 -5.93 16.51 17.68
CA SER A 18 -6.85 16.47 18.82
C SER A 18 -7.97 15.42 18.69
N ASP A 19 -8.18 14.87 17.50
CA ASP A 19 -9.32 13.99 17.21
C ASP A 19 -8.93 12.52 17.29
N ARG A 20 -9.38 11.84 18.35
CA ARG A 20 -9.25 10.39 18.44
C ARG A 20 -10.25 9.73 17.52
N VAL A 21 -9.76 8.81 16.70
CA VAL A 21 -10.57 8.09 15.71
C VAL A 21 -10.65 6.61 16.04
N LEU A 22 -9.60 6.04 16.62
CA LEU A 22 -9.54 4.65 17.07
C LEU A 22 -9.43 4.63 18.59
N GLU A 23 -10.30 3.85 19.25
CA GLU A 23 -10.34 3.72 20.70
C GLU A 23 -10.34 2.25 21.11
N ALA A 24 -9.30 1.84 21.84
CA ALA A 24 -9.13 0.49 22.39
C ALA A 24 -9.30 -0.63 21.35
N VAL A 25 -8.83 -0.41 20.11
CA VAL A 25 -8.99 -1.36 19.02
C VAL A 25 -8.11 -2.58 19.26
N ASN A 26 -8.74 -3.76 19.25
CA ASN A 26 -8.07 -5.05 19.25
C ASN A 26 -8.41 -5.75 17.94
N PHE A 27 -7.39 -6.23 17.24
CA PHE A 27 -7.55 -6.90 15.97
C PHE A 27 -6.41 -7.88 15.74
N ARG A 28 -6.73 -9.05 15.19
CA ARG A 28 -5.76 -10.07 14.79
C ARG A 28 -6.14 -10.61 13.43
N MET A 29 -5.14 -10.80 12.59
CA MET A 29 -5.24 -11.45 11.29
C MET A 29 -4.14 -12.49 11.18
N ASP A 30 -4.50 -13.70 10.84
CA ASP A 30 -3.56 -14.80 10.63
C ASP A 30 -3.24 -15.00 9.15
N ALA A 31 -2.16 -15.70 8.85
CA ALA A 31 -1.76 -15.98 7.47
C ALA A 31 -2.85 -16.77 6.73
N GLY A 32 -3.25 -16.28 5.55
CA GLY A 32 -4.31 -16.87 4.73
C GLY A 32 -5.70 -16.30 4.99
N ASP A 33 -5.86 -15.44 5.99
CA ASP A 33 -7.15 -14.79 6.25
C ASP A 33 -7.51 -13.76 5.16
N TYR A 34 -8.82 -13.61 4.95
CA TYR A 34 -9.40 -12.54 4.17
C TYR A 34 -10.35 -11.74 5.05
N VAL A 35 -10.08 -10.45 5.23
CA VAL A 35 -10.81 -9.58 6.15
C VAL A 35 -11.46 -8.42 5.40
N GLY A 36 -12.78 -8.26 5.56
CA GLY A 36 -13.54 -7.12 5.08
C GLY A 36 -13.73 -6.07 6.19
N LEU A 37 -13.25 -4.84 5.96
CA LEU A 37 -13.43 -3.72 6.87
C LEU A 37 -14.65 -2.89 6.44
N ILE A 38 -15.76 -3.01 7.18
CA ILE A 38 -17.05 -2.41 6.86
C ILE A 38 -17.41 -1.37 7.94
N GLY A 39 -18.04 -0.28 7.52
CA GLY A 39 -18.51 0.77 8.43
C GLY A 39 -18.79 2.09 7.71
N PRO A 40 -19.39 3.08 8.40
CA PRO A 40 -19.73 4.38 7.82
C PRO A 40 -18.50 5.18 7.40
N ASN A 41 -18.72 6.21 6.57
CA ASN A 41 -17.66 7.18 6.27
C ASN A 41 -17.28 7.92 7.56
N GLY A 42 -16.00 8.15 7.76
CA GLY A 42 -15.49 8.70 9.04
C GLY A 42 -15.30 7.67 10.17
N GLY A 43 -15.77 6.42 10.03
CA GLY A 43 -15.66 5.38 11.06
C GLY A 43 -14.27 4.79 11.29
N GLY A 44 -13.20 5.50 10.95
CA GLY A 44 -11.81 5.09 11.28
C GLY A 44 -11.17 4.04 10.36
N LYS A 45 -11.87 3.53 9.34
CA LYS A 45 -11.33 2.48 8.44
C LYS A 45 -9.98 2.83 7.84
N THR A 46 -9.87 4.02 7.26
CA THR A 46 -8.62 4.52 6.66
C THR A 46 -7.55 4.77 7.72
N THR A 47 -7.93 5.23 8.90
CA THR A 47 -7.03 5.45 10.03
C THR A 47 -6.44 4.14 10.51
N LEU A 48 -7.26 3.08 10.62
CA LEU A 48 -6.80 1.73 10.97
C LEU A 48 -5.77 1.21 9.98
N ILE A 49 -6.06 1.32 8.69
CA ILE A 49 -5.10 0.92 7.63
C ILE A 49 -3.80 1.73 7.73
N LYS A 50 -3.88 3.04 7.95
CA LYS A 50 -2.68 3.89 8.10
C LYS A 50 -1.86 3.55 9.33
N VAL A 51 -2.49 3.14 10.43
CA VAL A 51 -1.81 2.65 11.64
C VAL A 51 -1.08 1.33 11.35
N ILE A 52 -1.72 0.39 10.66
CA ILE A 52 -1.12 -0.88 10.24
C ILE A 52 0.08 -0.65 9.32
N LEU A 53 0.00 0.34 8.42
CA LEU A 53 1.09 0.74 7.52
C LEU A 53 2.21 1.54 8.20
N GLY A 54 2.05 1.90 9.49
CA GLY A 54 2.99 2.74 10.21
C GLY A 54 3.04 4.19 9.71
N LEU A 55 1.97 4.66 9.05
CA LEU A 55 1.81 6.05 8.60
C LEU A 55 1.23 6.95 9.71
N ILE A 56 0.53 6.35 10.66
CA ILE A 56 0.05 6.99 11.89
C ILE A 56 0.57 6.15 13.05
N LYS A 57 1.24 6.81 14.00
CA LYS A 57 1.72 6.17 15.21
C LYS A 57 0.60 6.10 16.23
N PRO A 58 0.35 4.94 16.87
CA PRO A 58 -0.63 4.85 17.93
C PRO A 58 -0.23 5.68 19.14
N GLU A 59 -1.20 6.31 19.80
CA GLU A 59 -1.01 7.03 21.07
C GLU A 59 -0.82 6.03 22.23
N ARG A 60 -1.58 4.91 22.17
CA ARG A 60 -1.55 3.83 23.16
C ARG A 60 -1.73 2.49 22.46
N GLY A 61 -1.33 1.44 23.16
CA GLY A 61 -1.42 0.07 22.66
C GLY A 61 -0.22 -0.35 21.83
N SER A 62 -0.31 -1.50 21.23
CA SER A 62 0.75 -2.06 20.39
C SER A 62 0.23 -2.50 19.03
N VAL A 63 1.07 -2.34 18.00
CA VAL A 63 0.80 -2.81 16.63
C VAL A 63 1.99 -3.61 16.15
N ARG A 64 1.72 -4.79 15.61
CA ARG A 64 2.72 -5.64 14.99
C ARG A 64 2.28 -6.08 13.62
N VAL A 65 3.19 -6.07 12.67
CA VAL A 65 3.04 -6.58 11.31
C VAL A 65 4.14 -7.58 11.07
N MET A 66 3.78 -8.84 10.79
CA MET A 66 4.73 -9.94 10.67
C MET A 66 5.64 -10.05 11.91
N GLY A 67 5.09 -9.81 13.11
CA GLY A 67 5.80 -9.87 14.39
C GLY A 67 6.74 -8.71 14.69
N VAL A 68 6.88 -7.71 13.79
CA VAL A 68 7.74 -6.54 13.98
C VAL A 68 6.92 -5.24 13.99
N SER A 69 7.56 -4.10 14.29
CA SER A 69 6.85 -2.80 14.24
C SER A 69 6.33 -2.48 12.83
N PRO A 70 5.25 -1.70 12.69
CA PRO A 70 4.68 -1.35 11.39
C PRO A 70 5.70 -0.75 10.40
N GLU A 71 6.61 0.10 10.88
CA GLU A 71 7.64 0.73 10.04
C GLU A 71 8.58 -0.29 9.40
N LYS A 72 8.87 -1.40 10.11
CA LYS A 72 9.66 -2.50 9.59
C LYS A 72 8.79 -3.51 8.80
N GLY A 73 7.55 -3.71 9.25
CA GLY A 73 6.62 -4.68 8.66
C GLY A 73 6.03 -4.23 7.34
N ARG A 74 5.88 -2.91 7.10
CA ARG A 74 5.25 -2.38 5.87
C ARG A 74 5.91 -2.82 4.57
N GLN A 75 7.18 -3.22 4.60
CA GLN A 75 7.86 -3.77 3.42
C GLN A 75 7.24 -5.09 2.92
N PHE A 76 6.46 -5.77 3.75
CA PHE A 76 5.74 -6.99 3.41
C PHE A 76 4.29 -6.76 3.02
N ILE A 77 3.82 -5.49 3.00
CA ILE A 77 2.45 -5.11 2.67
C ILE A 77 2.40 -4.46 1.29
N GLY A 78 1.60 -5.00 0.38
CA GLY A 78 1.17 -4.28 -0.82
C GLY A 78 -0.02 -3.38 -0.48
N TYR A 79 0.10 -2.07 -0.68
CA TYR A 79 -0.98 -1.12 -0.45
C TYR A 79 -1.48 -0.50 -1.76
N VAL A 80 -2.76 -0.70 -2.05
CA VAL A 80 -3.44 -0.09 -3.19
C VAL A 80 -4.43 0.95 -2.66
N PRO A 81 -4.15 2.25 -2.80
CA PRO A 81 -5.06 3.30 -2.37
C PRO A 81 -6.30 3.37 -3.25
N GLN A 82 -7.42 3.83 -2.68
CA GLN A 82 -8.68 4.02 -3.42
C GLN A 82 -8.56 5.07 -4.53
N ILE A 83 -7.77 6.12 -4.30
CA ILE A 83 -7.55 7.22 -5.24
C ILE A 83 -6.05 7.42 -5.39
N LEU A 84 -5.56 7.32 -6.62
CA LEU A 84 -4.24 7.86 -6.97
C LEU A 84 -4.38 9.37 -7.09
N GLN A 85 -3.85 10.10 -6.13
CA GLN A 85 -3.58 11.53 -6.30
C GLN A 85 -2.35 11.66 -7.22
N THR A 86 -2.59 11.56 -8.52
CA THR A 86 -1.60 11.97 -9.51
C THR A 86 -1.89 13.42 -9.86
N ASP A 87 -0.88 14.27 -9.75
CA ASP A 87 -0.93 15.62 -10.28
C ASP A 87 -1.25 15.51 -11.77
N LYS A 88 -2.37 16.13 -12.18
CA LYS A 88 -2.87 16.02 -13.56
C LYS A 88 -1.87 16.57 -14.58
N ASP A 89 -0.98 17.44 -14.12
CA ASP A 89 -0.01 18.14 -14.97
C ASP A 89 1.32 17.40 -15.10
N PHE A 90 1.50 16.26 -14.39
CA PHE A 90 2.75 15.50 -14.47
C PHE A 90 2.64 14.33 -15.46
N PRO A 91 3.26 14.44 -16.66
CA PRO A 91 3.10 13.48 -17.75
C PRO A 91 3.99 12.23 -17.56
N ILE A 92 3.84 11.54 -16.43
CA ILE A 92 4.59 10.30 -16.17
C ILE A 92 3.99 9.12 -16.94
N LYS A 93 4.81 8.31 -17.57
CA LYS A 93 4.36 7.12 -18.31
C LYS A 93 3.97 5.99 -17.37
N VAL A 94 3.04 5.16 -17.83
CA VAL A 94 2.60 3.94 -17.11
C VAL A 94 3.80 3.06 -16.75
N TRP A 95 4.72 2.84 -17.68
CA TRP A 95 5.95 2.09 -17.46
C TRP A 95 6.74 2.63 -16.26
N ASP A 96 6.93 3.95 -16.20
CA ASP A 96 7.74 4.58 -15.15
C ASP A 96 7.07 4.45 -13.78
N VAL A 97 5.73 4.58 -13.73
CA VAL A 97 4.95 4.39 -12.49
C VAL A 97 5.09 2.97 -11.95
N VAL A 98 4.95 1.95 -12.81
CA VAL A 98 5.10 0.54 -12.39
C VAL A 98 6.55 0.26 -11.98
N SER A 99 7.51 0.84 -12.69
CA SER A 99 8.94 0.74 -12.38
C SER A 99 9.30 1.27 -11.00
N MET A 100 8.57 2.28 -10.49
CA MET A 100 8.79 2.80 -9.12
C MET A 100 8.60 1.73 -8.04
N GLY A 101 7.74 0.72 -8.28
CA GLY A 101 7.57 -0.41 -7.36
C GLY A 101 8.84 -1.27 -7.18
N ARG A 102 9.81 -1.15 -8.09
CA ARG A 102 11.10 -1.86 -8.04
C ARG A 102 12.23 -1.05 -7.39
N LEU A 103 12.00 0.24 -7.10
CA LEU A 103 13.01 1.09 -6.47
C LEU A 103 13.20 0.69 -5.01
N LYS A 104 14.45 0.38 -4.64
CA LYS A 104 14.83 0.09 -3.26
C LYS A 104 15.15 1.38 -2.50
N PRO A 105 14.93 1.44 -1.17
CA PRO A 105 15.21 2.63 -0.35
C PRO A 105 16.68 3.10 -0.34
N SER A 106 17.63 2.28 -0.75
CA SER A 106 19.04 2.66 -0.89
C SER A 106 19.29 3.46 -2.16
N LEU A 107 18.63 4.58 -2.28
CA LEU A 107 18.38 5.38 -3.47
C LEU A 107 19.60 5.98 -4.19
N LEU A 108 20.78 5.99 -3.58
CA LEU A 108 21.95 6.64 -4.21
C LEU A 108 22.77 5.73 -5.12
N ARG A 109 22.48 4.42 -5.17
CA ARG A 109 23.30 3.46 -5.93
C ARG A 109 22.69 2.89 -7.21
N ASN A 110 21.38 2.99 -7.44
CA ASN A 110 20.74 2.37 -8.61
C ASN A 110 19.60 3.24 -9.16
N LEU A 111 19.92 4.32 -9.85
CA LEU A 111 18.98 5.11 -10.67
C LEU A 111 18.53 4.36 -11.93
N PHE A 112 19.17 3.24 -12.26
CA PHE A 112 18.84 2.45 -13.44
C PHE A 112 18.23 1.11 -13.04
N LEU A 113 17.09 0.79 -13.64
CA LEU A 113 16.48 -0.54 -13.54
C LEU A 113 17.42 -1.56 -14.19
N LYS A 114 17.68 -2.65 -13.50
CA LYS A 114 18.34 -3.81 -14.08
C LYS A 114 17.42 -4.49 -15.09
N ASP A 115 17.97 -5.27 -15.99
CA ASP A 115 17.18 -5.99 -17.00
C ASP A 115 16.18 -6.97 -16.33
N GLU A 116 16.54 -7.57 -15.20
CA GLU A 116 15.63 -8.38 -14.38
C GLU A 116 14.41 -7.57 -13.90
N ASP A 117 14.61 -6.33 -13.44
CA ASP A 117 13.52 -5.46 -13.01
C ASP A 117 12.60 -5.06 -14.17
N LYS A 118 13.17 -4.83 -15.36
CA LYS A 118 12.37 -4.54 -16.57
C LYS A 118 11.47 -5.72 -16.94
N LEU A 119 11.97 -6.95 -16.84
CA LEU A 119 11.16 -8.15 -17.07
C LEU A 119 10.03 -8.29 -16.07
N ILE A 120 10.27 -7.96 -14.79
CA ILE A 120 9.23 -7.98 -13.75
C ILE A 120 8.16 -6.92 -14.04
N VAL A 121 8.56 -5.70 -14.41
CA VAL A 121 7.64 -4.61 -14.79
C VAL A 121 6.78 -5.02 -15.98
N GLU A 122 7.38 -5.57 -17.03
CA GLU A 122 6.66 -6.05 -18.21
C GLU A 122 5.65 -7.15 -17.85
N ARG A 123 6.06 -8.12 -17.02
CA ARG A 123 5.19 -9.17 -16.53
C ARG A 123 4.02 -8.62 -15.72
N SER A 124 4.24 -7.66 -14.83
CA SER A 124 3.19 -7.00 -14.05
C SER A 124 2.19 -6.28 -14.96
N LEU A 125 2.66 -5.56 -15.98
CA LEU A 125 1.81 -4.90 -16.97
C LEU A 125 0.98 -5.89 -17.78
N ARG A 126 1.56 -7.02 -18.18
CA ARG A 126 0.82 -8.11 -18.87
C ARG A 126 -0.25 -8.73 -17.97
N GLN A 127 0.06 -9.00 -16.69
CA GLN A 127 -0.90 -9.59 -15.75
C GLN A 127 -2.12 -8.69 -15.51
N MET A 128 -1.93 -7.37 -15.60
CA MET A 128 -3.02 -6.39 -15.46
C MET A 128 -3.69 -6.02 -16.80
N ASP A 129 -3.25 -6.62 -17.92
CA ASP A 129 -3.78 -6.36 -19.27
C ASP A 129 -3.72 -4.87 -19.64
N ILE A 130 -2.53 -4.27 -19.44
CA ILE A 130 -2.21 -2.85 -19.70
C ILE A 130 -0.84 -2.64 -20.33
N LEU A 131 -0.21 -3.67 -20.89
CA LEU A 131 1.11 -3.54 -21.50
C LEU A 131 1.10 -2.60 -22.72
N ASP A 132 0.01 -2.59 -23.49
CA ASP A 132 -0.22 -1.69 -24.62
C ASP A 132 -0.23 -0.21 -24.22
N LEU A 133 -0.54 0.07 -22.93
CA LEU A 133 -0.58 1.40 -22.35
C LEU A 133 0.76 1.84 -21.75
N ALA A 134 1.79 0.99 -21.75
CA ALA A 134 3.07 1.23 -21.07
C ALA A 134 3.73 2.57 -21.40
N LYS A 135 3.59 3.04 -22.64
CA LYS A 135 4.16 4.30 -23.13
C LYS A 135 3.26 5.52 -22.96
N LYS A 136 1.98 5.30 -22.59
CA LYS A 136 1.01 6.40 -22.41
C LYS A 136 1.25 7.13 -21.09
N PRO A 137 1.01 8.44 -21.05
CA PRO A 137 0.94 9.20 -19.79
C PRO A 137 -0.22 8.70 -18.92
N ILE A 138 0.00 8.64 -17.59
CA ILE A 138 -1.02 8.14 -16.66
C ILE A 138 -2.27 9.03 -16.58
N ASN A 139 -2.14 10.32 -16.87
CA ASN A 139 -3.23 11.27 -16.89
C ASN A 139 -4.22 11.06 -18.05
N GLU A 140 -3.80 10.38 -19.12
CA GLU A 140 -4.67 10.02 -20.26
C GLU A 140 -5.50 8.74 -20.01
N LEU A 141 -5.27 8.06 -18.90
CA LEU A 141 -5.93 6.80 -18.60
C LEU A 141 -7.31 7.01 -17.95
N SER A 142 -8.24 6.07 -18.23
CA SER A 142 -9.48 5.97 -17.47
C SER A 142 -9.22 5.62 -16.00
N GLY A 143 -10.22 5.83 -15.12
CA GLY A 143 -10.11 5.49 -13.70
C GLY A 143 -9.76 4.02 -13.46
N GLY A 144 -10.41 3.10 -14.20
CA GLY A 144 -10.13 1.66 -14.12
C GLY A 144 -8.73 1.30 -14.61
N GLN A 145 -8.25 1.93 -15.70
CA GLN A 145 -6.88 1.72 -16.18
C GLN A 145 -5.86 2.22 -15.16
N ARG A 146 -6.06 3.39 -14.54
CA ARG A 146 -5.21 3.91 -13.46
C ARG A 146 -5.16 2.98 -12.26
N GLN A 147 -6.29 2.37 -11.89
CA GLN A 147 -6.33 1.39 -10.82
C GLN A 147 -5.50 0.15 -11.15
N ARG A 148 -5.58 -0.39 -12.39
CA ARG A 148 -4.74 -1.51 -12.85
C ARG A 148 -3.25 -1.15 -12.81
N VAL A 149 -2.86 0.07 -13.19
CA VAL A 149 -1.47 0.57 -13.06
C VAL A 149 -1.02 0.57 -11.60
N THR A 150 -1.89 0.97 -10.66
CA THR A 150 -1.57 0.97 -9.23
C THR A 150 -1.35 -0.45 -8.69
N ILE A 151 -2.15 -1.40 -9.15
CA ILE A 151 -2.00 -2.81 -8.76
C ILE A 151 -0.72 -3.41 -9.37
N ALA A 152 -0.38 -3.04 -10.61
CA ALA A 152 0.83 -3.51 -11.28
C ALA A 152 2.13 -3.02 -10.63
N ARG A 153 2.09 -1.86 -9.97
CA ARG A 153 3.21 -1.24 -9.25
C ARG A 153 3.52 -1.96 -7.95
#